data_b0692b09bd64664ac53a37508beda343
#
_entry.id   b0692b09bd64664ac53a37508beda343
#
_cell.length_a   1.000
_cell.length_b   1.000
_cell.length_c   1.000
_cell.angle_alpha   90.00
_cell.angle_beta   90.00
_cell.angle_gamma   90.00
#
_symmetry.space_group_name_H-M   'P 1'
#
loop_
_entity.id
_entity.type
_entity.pdbx_description
1 polymer ?
#
loop_
_entity_poly.entity_id
_entity_poly.type
_entity_poly.pdbx_seq_one_letter_code
_entity_poly.pdbx_strand_id
1 'polypeptide(L)'
;LKWVDDAGAVLPDTTTVAANTSYKWLYTPADTANYNTLTGSIELYHKSSSGGGGGSYTPSYTVSVDKTENGTITVSPKSASKGDTVTITVKPDKGYELDTLKVLDKNGDKVKLTEKNGKYTFKMPSGKVTVKGSFVEEAPVQIFKDVPVDAYYYEAVKWAAEKGITGGVGNGLFAPNQPCTRAQIVTFLWRAAGSPAPKHMSSFADVPADAFYAKAVAWAVENGITGGTGDGKFSPDATCTRAQAVTFLYRASGAPAVSGNAAFSDVATNAYYAAAVKWAEKNGITGGIGGGLFGSGNDCTRAQIVTFLYRNYQSK
;
A
#
# COMPACT_ATOMS: atom_id res chain seq x y z
N LEU A 1 -30.62 13.54 -20.31
CA LEU A 1 -30.71 14.25 -19.03
C LEU A 1 -32.13 14.81 -18.87
N LYS A 2 -32.78 14.53 -17.74
CA LYS A 2 -34.12 15.02 -17.42
C LYS A 2 -34.17 15.57 -16.00
N TRP A 3 -35.00 16.56 -15.74
CA TRP A 3 -35.32 17.03 -14.40
C TRP A 3 -36.38 16.13 -13.79
N VAL A 4 -36.23 15.79 -12.52
CA VAL A 4 -37.16 14.88 -11.81
C VAL A 4 -37.56 15.49 -10.46
N ASP A 5 -38.72 15.08 -9.96
CA ASP A 5 -39.18 15.39 -8.61
C ASP A 5 -38.51 14.52 -7.55
N ASP A 6 -38.91 14.67 -6.29
CA ASP A 6 -38.35 13.88 -5.19
C ASP A 6 -38.69 12.40 -5.26
N ALA A 7 -39.74 12.03 -5.97
CA ALA A 7 -40.16 10.65 -6.22
C ALA A 7 -39.49 10.06 -7.48
N GLY A 8 -38.71 10.84 -8.23
CA GLY A 8 -38.03 10.42 -9.45
C GLY A 8 -38.87 10.54 -10.72
N ALA A 9 -40.07 11.15 -10.66
CA ALA A 9 -40.89 11.40 -11.83
C ALA A 9 -40.38 12.59 -12.64
N VAL A 10 -40.40 12.48 -13.98
CA VAL A 10 -39.91 13.55 -14.88
C VAL A 10 -40.78 14.75 -14.76
N LEU A 11 -40.16 15.90 -14.50
CA LEU A 11 -40.85 17.21 -14.46
C LEU A 11 -41.24 17.62 -15.88
N PRO A 12 -42.46 18.15 -16.07
CA PRO A 12 -42.89 18.75 -17.35
C PRO A 12 -42.02 19.94 -17.78
N ASP A 13 -41.83 20.13 -19.06
CA ASP A 13 -41.06 21.28 -19.62
C ASP A 13 -41.64 22.66 -19.25
N THR A 14 -42.91 22.68 -18.81
CA THR A 14 -43.61 23.86 -18.33
C THR A 14 -43.42 24.15 -16.85
N THR A 15 -42.63 23.30 -16.14
CA THR A 15 -42.40 23.47 -14.71
C THR A 15 -41.71 24.80 -14.43
N THR A 16 -42.33 25.65 -13.63
CA THR A 16 -41.75 26.90 -13.19
C THR A 16 -40.66 26.64 -12.17
N VAL A 17 -39.46 27.13 -12.46
CA VAL A 17 -38.29 26.97 -11.59
C VAL A 17 -38.30 28.04 -10.51
N ALA A 18 -38.28 27.65 -9.23
CA ALA A 18 -38.16 28.58 -8.12
C ALA A 18 -36.66 28.88 -7.83
N ALA A 19 -36.37 30.10 -7.49
CA ALA A 19 -35.01 30.52 -7.10
C ALA A 19 -34.62 29.90 -5.74
N ASN A 20 -33.31 29.63 -5.56
CA ASN A 20 -32.72 29.06 -4.35
C ASN A 20 -33.36 27.75 -3.96
N THR A 21 -33.74 26.95 -4.94
CA THR A 21 -34.35 25.66 -4.77
C THR A 21 -33.49 24.59 -5.44
N SER A 22 -33.31 23.46 -4.75
CA SER A 22 -32.58 22.32 -5.28
C SER A 22 -33.48 21.50 -6.17
N TYR A 23 -33.01 21.17 -7.38
CA TYR A 23 -33.70 20.35 -8.35
C TYR A 23 -32.87 19.07 -8.60
N LYS A 24 -33.55 17.93 -8.65
CA LYS A 24 -32.94 16.65 -8.98
C LYS A 24 -32.90 16.45 -10.49
N TRP A 25 -31.87 15.77 -10.94
CA TRP A 25 -31.73 15.36 -12.34
C TRP A 25 -31.44 13.87 -12.46
N LEU A 26 -31.88 13.32 -13.59
CA LEU A 26 -31.67 11.93 -13.96
C LEU A 26 -31.03 11.88 -15.35
N TYR A 27 -29.91 11.21 -15.46
CA TYR A 27 -29.27 10.87 -16.72
C TYR A 27 -29.40 9.38 -16.96
N THR A 28 -30.07 9.01 -18.07
CA THR A 28 -30.18 7.63 -18.52
C THR A 28 -29.29 7.47 -19.76
N PRO A 29 -28.26 6.64 -19.74
CA PRO A 29 -27.44 6.35 -20.91
C PRO A 29 -28.27 5.72 -22.03
N ALA A 30 -27.86 5.88 -23.28
CA ALA A 30 -28.48 5.20 -24.41
C ALA A 30 -28.28 3.68 -24.35
N ASP A 31 -27.16 3.25 -23.81
CA ASP A 31 -26.83 1.84 -23.54
C ASP A 31 -27.01 1.54 -22.05
N THR A 32 -28.25 1.19 -21.67
CA THR A 32 -28.58 0.84 -20.28
C THR A 32 -28.16 -0.57 -19.88
N ALA A 33 -27.71 -1.39 -20.83
CA ALA A 33 -27.22 -2.74 -20.55
C ALA A 33 -25.80 -2.72 -19.94
N ASN A 34 -24.97 -1.74 -20.37
CA ASN A 34 -23.59 -1.62 -19.94
C ASN A 34 -23.31 -0.44 -19.01
N TYR A 35 -24.23 0.53 -18.90
CA TYR A 35 -24.05 1.72 -18.10
C TYR A 35 -25.22 2.00 -17.18
N ASN A 36 -24.91 2.32 -15.92
CA ASN A 36 -25.92 2.65 -14.93
C ASN A 36 -26.47 4.07 -15.15
N THR A 37 -27.73 4.27 -14.77
CA THR A 37 -28.35 5.59 -14.65
C THR A 37 -27.69 6.40 -13.55
N LEU A 38 -27.46 7.68 -13.78
CA LEU A 38 -26.89 8.63 -12.82
C LEU A 38 -27.95 9.63 -12.37
N THR A 39 -27.95 9.95 -11.08
CA THR A 39 -28.78 10.98 -10.49
C THR A 39 -27.95 11.98 -9.72
N GLY A 40 -28.42 13.20 -9.59
CA GLY A 40 -27.79 14.23 -8.78
C GLY A 40 -28.77 15.36 -8.51
N SER A 41 -28.30 16.36 -7.79
CA SER A 41 -29.06 17.59 -7.53
C SER A 41 -28.23 18.81 -7.84
N ILE A 42 -28.90 19.90 -8.21
CA ILE A 42 -28.31 21.21 -8.40
C ILE A 42 -29.21 22.27 -7.79
N GLU A 43 -28.63 23.22 -7.08
CA GLU A 43 -29.35 24.36 -6.56
C GLU A 43 -29.33 25.50 -7.62
N LEU A 44 -30.51 25.99 -8.00
CA LEU A 44 -30.65 27.05 -9.00
C LEU A 44 -30.83 28.39 -8.30
N TYR A 45 -29.94 29.31 -8.61
CA TYR A 45 -29.98 30.67 -8.06
C TYR A 45 -30.62 31.63 -9.07
N HIS A 46 -31.46 32.55 -8.56
CA HIS A 46 -32.07 33.59 -9.40
C HIS A 46 -31.00 34.56 -9.92
N LYS A 47 -30.89 34.67 -11.24
CA LYS A 47 -30.19 35.80 -11.82
C LYS A 47 -31.13 37.00 -11.67
N SER A 48 -30.90 37.88 -10.70
CA SER A 48 -31.69 39.11 -10.55
C SER A 48 -31.57 39.91 -11.85
N SER A 49 -32.71 40.02 -12.59
CA SER A 49 -32.83 41.04 -13.64
C SER A 49 -32.82 42.39 -12.93
N SER A 50 -31.95 43.27 -13.33
CA SER A 50 -31.74 44.61 -12.79
C SER A 50 -33.01 45.47 -12.86
N GLY A 51 -33.75 45.50 -11.75
CA GLY A 51 -34.70 46.56 -11.41
C GLY A 51 -34.05 47.34 -10.26
N GLY A 52 -33.82 48.64 -10.45
CA GLY A 52 -32.99 49.52 -9.63
C GLY A 52 -33.22 49.41 -8.12
N GLY A 53 -32.23 48.96 -7.44
CA GLY A 53 -32.03 49.01 -6.01
C GLY A 53 -30.55 48.70 -5.76
N GLY A 54 -29.78 49.65 -5.18
CA GLY A 54 -28.33 49.57 -5.02
C GLY A 54 -27.84 48.38 -4.20
N GLY A 55 -27.86 47.19 -4.78
CA GLY A 55 -27.17 46.01 -4.30
C GLY A 55 -25.71 46.09 -4.72
N SER A 56 -24.80 46.18 -3.77
CA SER A 56 -23.34 46.13 -4.00
C SER A 56 -23.00 44.82 -4.73
N TYR A 57 -22.68 44.89 -6.03
CA TYR A 57 -22.16 43.76 -6.79
C TYR A 57 -20.79 43.41 -6.22
N THR A 58 -20.67 42.27 -5.59
CA THR A 58 -19.39 41.75 -5.13
C THR A 58 -18.81 40.88 -6.25
N PRO A 59 -17.75 41.31 -6.93
CA PRO A 59 -17.17 40.52 -8.01
C PRO A 59 -16.59 39.21 -7.49
N SER A 60 -16.84 38.15 -8.22
CA SER A 60 -16.29 36.81 -7.95
C SER A 60 -15.13 36.52 -8.89
N TYR A 61 -14.10 35.93 -8.39
CA TYR A 61 -12.83 35.65 -9.09
C TYR A 61 -12.51 34.15 -9.10
N THR A 62 -11.96 33.68 -10.20
CA THR A 62 -11.62 32.28 -10.39
C THR A 62 -10.41 31.84 -9.54
N VAL A 63 -10.49 30.65 -9.01
CA VAL A 63 -9.39 29.92 -8.37
C VAL A 63 -8.98 28.79 -9.30
N SER A 64 -7.81 28.89 -9.91
CA SER A 64 -7.22 27.85 -10.73
C SER A 64 -6.20 27.01 -9.94
N VAL A 65 -6.00 25.78 -10.36
CA VAL A 65 -4.96 24.89 -9.80
C VAL A 65 -4.10 24.42 -10.96
N ASP A 66 -2.80 24.58 -10.84
CA ASP A 66 -1.86 24.04 -11.81
C ASP A 66 -1.87 22.51 -11.75
N LYS A 67 -1.57 21.87 -12.88
CA LYS A 67 -1.43 20.42 -12.94
C LYS A 67 -0.27 19.99 -12.04
N THR A 68 -0.51 18.94 -11.26
CA THR A 68 0.50 18.31 -10.38
C THR A 68 0.78 16.88 -10.82
N GLU A 69 1.99 16.40 -10.56
CA GLU A 69 2.39 15.01 -10.68
C GLU A 69 2.56 14.42 -9.27
N ASN A 70 2.39 13.11 -9.12
CA ASN A 70 2.56 12.39 -7.86
C ASN A 70 1.61 12.83 -6.72
N GLY A 71 0.46 13.37 -7.10
CA GLY A 71 -0.58 13.78 -6.16
C GLY A 71 -1.57 14.75 -6.78
N THR A 72 -2.65 15.03 -6.06
CA THR A 72 -3.76 15.88 -6.53
C THR A 72 -3.99 17.03 -5.57
N ILE A 73 -4.17 18.23 -6.12
CA ILE A 73 -4.61 19.42 -5.39
C ILE A 73 -5.96 19.85 -5.93
N THR A 74 -6.91 20.07 -5.04
CA THR A 74 -8.24 20.56 -5.37
C THR A 74 -8.61 21.76 -4.52
N VAL A 75 -9.52 22.60 -5.01
CA VAL A 75 -9.98 23.80 -4.31
C VAL A 75 -11.51 23.88 -4.24
N SER A 76 -12.01 24.43 -3.16
CA SER A 76 -13.44 24.69 -2.97
C SER A 76 -13.65 26.00 -2.19
N PRO A 77 -14.45 26.94 -2.73
CA PRO A 77 -15.06 26.98 -4.06
C PRO A 77 -14.04 27.28 -5.18
N LYS A 78 -14.37 26.96 -6.44
CA LYS A 78 -13.55 27.29 -7.63
C LYS A 78 -13.68 28.74 -8.07
N SER A 79 -14.56 29.53 -7.44
CA SER A 79 -14.75 30.94 -7.64
C SER A 79 -15.23 31.56 -6.33
N ALA A 80 -14.67 32.71 -5.93
CA ALA A 80 -14.95 33.33 -4.66
C ALA A 80 -14.81 34.86 -4.75
N SER A 81 -15.53 35.58 -3.90
CA SER A 81 -15.43 37.05 -3.77
C SER A 81 -14.29 37.42 -2.82
N LYS A 82 -13.80 38.66 -2.90
CA LYS A 82 -12.76 39.19 -2.01
C LYS A 82 -13.14 38.95 -0.55
N GLY A 83 -12.23 38.32 0.22
CA GLY A 83 -12.40 38.03 1.65
C GLY A 83 -13.02 36.67 1.95
N ASP A 84 -13.64 36.02 0.96
CA ASP A 84 -14.16 34.66 1.12
C ASP A 84 -13.03 33.66 1.45
N THR A 85 -13.36 32.59 2.17
CA THR A 85 -12.43 31.55 2.47
C THR A 85 -12.48 30.47 1.38
N VAL A 86 -11.34 30.21 0.79
CA VAL A 86 -11.14 29.07 -0.13
C VAL A 86 -10.35 27.98 0.60
N THR A 87 -10.84 26.76 0.49
CA THR A 87 -10.17 25.57 1.04
C THR A 87 -9.40 24.85 -0.06
N ILE A 88 -8.17 24.45 0.24
CA ILE A 88 -7.33 23.62 -0.61
C ILE A 88 -7.27 22.21 0.04
N THR A 89 -7.55 21.20 -0.75
CA THR A 89 -7.38 19.80 -0.35
C THR A 89 -6.19 19.25 -1.11
N VAL A 90 -5.24 18.69 -0.37
CA VAL A 90 -4.03 18.07 -0.90
C VAL A 90 -4.12 16.56 -0.67
N LYS A 91 -3.87 15.79 -1.72
CA LYS A 91 -3.87 14.32 -1.68
C LYS A 91 -2.63 13.81 -2.41
N PRO A 92 -1.52 13.51 -1.68
CA PRO A 92 -0.37 12.86 -2.27
C PRO A 92 -0.72 11.46 -2.78
N ASP A 93 -0.03 11.00 -3.81
CA ASP A 93 -0.04 9.60 -4.22
C ASP A 93 0.76 8.75 -3.22
N LYS A 94 0.60 7.43 -3.27
CA LYS A 94 1.27 6.53 -2.34
C LYS A 94 2.79 6.65 -2.48
N GLY A 95 3.48 6.90 -1.37
CA GLY A 95 4.94 7.08 -1.31
C GLY A 95 5.41 8.49 -1.63
N TYR A 96 4.47 9.46 -1.71
CA TYR A 96 4.79 10.87 -1.91
C TYR A 96 4.22 11.73 -0.79
N GLU A 97 4.89 12.84 -0.50
CA GLU A 97 4.42 13.88 0.42
C GLU A 97 4.39 15.25 -0.27
N LEU A 98 3.65 16.19 0.33
CA LEU A 98 3.60 17.55 -0.17
C LEU A 98 4.96 18.24 0.07
N ASP A 99 5.64 18.63 -1.00
CA ASP A 99 6.88 19.39 -0.96
C ASP A 99 6.60 20.90 -0.85
N THR A 100 5.85 21.46 -1.81
CA THR A 100 5.51 22.87 -1.80
C THR A 100 4.02 23.10 -2.04
N LEU A 101 3.48 24.15 -1.40
CA LEU A 101 2.13 24.65 -1.69
C LEU A 101 2.15 26.18 -1.61
N LYS A 102 1.70 26.85 -2.66
CA LYS A 102 1.60 28.29 -2.72
C LYS A 102 0.39 28.73 -3.51
N VAL A 103 -0.16 29.86 -3.13
CA VAL A 103 -1.23 30.55 -3.85
C VAL A 103 -0.67 31.86 -4.35
N LEU A 104 -0.81 32.13 -5.63
CA LEU A 104 -0.36 33.34 -6.27
C LEU A 104 -1.57 34.17 -6.75
N ASP A 105 -1.56 35.47 -6.51
CA ASP A 105 -2.55 36.39 -7.03
C ASP A 105 -2.32 36.68 -8.52
N LYS A 106 -3.14 37.60 -9.09
CA LYS A 106 -3.06 38.02 -10.49
C LYS A 106 -1.72 38.66 -10.89
N ASN A 107 -0.97 39.18 -9.92
CA ASN A 107 0.33 39.82 -10.13
C ASN A 107 1.50 38.85 -9.92
N GLY A 108 1.23 37.63 -9.44
CA GLY A 108 2.23 36.67 -9.06
C GLY A 108 2.70 36.75 -7.60
N ASP A 109 2.07 37.63 -6.81
CA ASP A 109 2.40 37.78 -5.39
C ASP A 109 1.80 36.66 -4.57
N LYS A 110 2.50 36.27 -3.48
CA LYS A 110 2.07 35.18 -2.59
C LYS A 110 0.86 35.62 -1.74
N VAL A 111 -0.22 34.83 -1.81
CA VAL A 111 -1.36 34.94 -0.92
C VAL A 111 -1.08 34.11 0.35
N LYS A 112 -1.35 34.70 1.52
CA LYS A 112 -1.11 34.03 2.81
C LYS A 112 -2.00 32.79 2.95
N LEU A 113 -1.37 31.63 3.15
CA LEU A 113 -2.01 30.37 3.51
C LEU A 113 -2.10 30.22 5.03
N THR A 114 -3.20 29.62 5.47
CA THR A 114 -3.37 29.14 6.84
C THR A 114 -3.51 27.61 6.79
N GLU A 115 -2.68 26.92 7.56
CA GLU A 115 -2.76 25.45 7.72
C GLU A 115 -3.29 25.14 9.11
N LYS A 116 -4.25 24.23 9.18
CA LYS A 116 -4.74 23.67 10.44
C LYS A 116 -5.13 22.21 10.23
N ASN A 117 -4.44 21.31 10.95
CA ASN A 117 -4.66 19.85 10.89
C ASN A 117 -4.61 19.28 9.47
N GLY A 118 -3.60 19.63 8.69
CA GLY A 118 -3.42 19.19 7.31
C GLY A 118 -4.40 19.83 6.29
N LYS A 119 -5.23 20.77 6.72
CA LYS A 119 -6.17 21.50 5.87
C LYS A 119 -5.66 22.91 5.60
N TYR A 120 -5.56 23.27 4.34
CA TYR A 120 -5.06 24.57 3.89
C TYR A 120 -6.21 25.47 3.49
N THR A 121 -6.14 26.73 3.90
CA THR A 121 -7.14 27.75 3.51
C THR A 121 -6.46 29.07 3.21
N PHE A 122 -7.10 29.90 2.40
CA PHE A 122 -6.70 31.28 2.18
C PHE A 122 -7.92 32.21 2.04
N LYS A 123 -7.68 33.48 2.24
CA LYS A 123 -8.67 34.52 1.96
C LYS A 123 -8.51 35.02 0.54
N MET A 124 -9.63 35.02 -0.23
CA MET A 124 -9.63 35.41 -1.64
C MET A 124 -9.25 36.89 -1.80
N PRO A 125 -8.21 37.23 -2.60
CA PRO A 125 -7.87 38.61 -2.91
C PRO A 125 -8.81 39.21 -3.97
N SER A 126 -8.59 40.48 -4.34
CA SER A 126 -9.30 41.13 -5.48
C SER A 126 -8.65 40.71 -6.79
N GLY A 127 -9.08 39.59 -7.37
CA GLY A 127 -8.59 39.07 -8.63
C GLY A 127 -8.44 37.53 -8.64
N LYS A 128 -8.20 37.00 -9.83
CA LYS A 128 -7.94 35.57 -10.01
C LYS A 128 -6.72 35.13 -9.20
N VAL A 129 -6.72 33.87 -8.75
CA VAL A 129 -5.58 33.24 -8.08
C VAL A 129 -5.24 31.95 -8.74
N THR A 130 -3.98 31.52 -8.61
CA THR A 130 -3.48 30.25 -9.06
C THR A 130 -2.84 29.50 -7.88
N VAL A 131 -3.33 28.32 -7.61
CA VAL A 131 -2.74 27.40 -6.62
C VAL A 131 -1.69 26.54 -7.32
N LYS A 132 -0.49 26.51 -6.77
CA LYS A 132 0.63 25.70 -7.25
C LYS A 132 1.14 24.81 -6.12
N GLY A 133 1.47 23.58 -6.43
CA GLY A 133 2.11 22.68 -5.49
C GLY A 133 2.95 21.63 -6.19
N SER A 134 3.84 21.03 -5.43
CA SER A 134 4.68 19.92 -5.85
C SER A 134 4.68 18.83 -4.79
N PHE A 135 4.92 17.61 -5.22
CA PHE A 135 5.07 16.46 -4.35
C PHE A 135 6.46 15.87 -4.55
N VAL A 136 7.03 15.35 -3.47
CA VAL A 136 8.34 14.70 -3.44
C VAL A 136 8.16 13.28 -2.89
N GLU A 137 9.02 12.37 -3.26
CA GLU A 137 9.04 11.04 -2.64
C GLU A 137 9.24 11.15 -1.12
N GLU A 138 8.42 10.42 -0.35
CA GLU A 138 8.60 10.35 1.09
C GLU A 138 10.00 9.85 1.41
N ALA A 139 10.70 10.54 2.31
CA ALA A 139 12.01 10.10 2.75
C ALA A 139 11.91 8.68 3.33
N PRO A 140 12.80 7.75 2.94
CA PRO A 140 12.78 6.39 3.49
C PRO A 140 12.92 6.40 5.01
N VAL A 141 11.97 5.77 5.70
CA VAL A 141 11.98 5.69 7.17
C VAL A 141 12.93 4.57 7.61
N GLN A 142 13.99 4.90 8.30
CA GLN A 142 14.90 3.91 8.89
C GLN A 142 14.18 3.13 10.01
N ILE A 143 13.80 1.87 9.72
CA ILE A 143 13.03 1.02 10.65
C ILE A 143 13.93 0.36 11.68
N PHE A 144 15.12 -0.07 11.26
CA PHE A 144 16.18 -0.63 12.11
C PHE A 144 17.49 0.09 11.82
N LYS A 145 18.29 0.31 12.85
CA LYS A 145 19.55 1.07 12.76
C LYS A 145 20.59 0.47 11.81
N ASP A 146 20.52 -0.84 11.61
CA ASP A 146 21.45 -1.65 10.81
C ASP A 146 20.83 -2.10 9.46
N VAL A 147 19.76 -1.44 9.02
CA VAL A 147 19.12 -1.69 7.72
C VAL A 147 19.22 -0.41 6.89
N PRO A 148 20.26 -0.28 6.04
CA PRO A 148 20.39 0.86 5.14
C PRO A 148 19.21 0.95 4.17
N VAL A 149 18.77 2.16 3.86
CA VAL A 149 17.62 2.41 2.99
C VAL A 149 17.84 1.99 1.53
N ASP A 150 19.09 1.93 1.10
CA ASP A 150 19.53 1.48 -0.24
C ASP A 150 19.83 -0.04 -0.31
N ALA A 151 19.71 -0.76 0.82
CA ALA A 151 19.95 -2.19 0.85
C ALA A 151 18.88 -2.95 0.04
N TYR A 152 19.28 -3.98 -0.72
CA TYR A 152 18.36 -4.80 -1.54
C TYR A 152 17.22 -5.45 -0.74
N TYR A 153 17.40 -5.57 0.56
CA TYR A 153 16.43 -6.16 1.50
C TYR A 153 15.61 -5.12 2.26
N TYR A 154 15.83 -3.83 2.05
CA TYR A 154 15.17 -2.77 2.82
C TYR A 154 13.64 -2.88 2.77
N GLU A 155 13.05 -2.94 1.58
CA GLU A 155 11.60 -3.05 1.41
C GLU A 155 11.04 -4.35 2.01
N ALA A 156 11.80 -5.44 1.93
CA ALA A 156 11.40 -6.71 2.53
C ALA A 156 11.40 -6.65 4.07
N VAL A 157 12.40 -6.02 4.66
CA VAL A 157 12.49 -5.84 6.11
C VAL A 157 11.41 -4.88 6.60
N LYS A 158 11.15 -3.78 5.87
CA LYS A 158 10.07 -2.84 6.13
C LYS A 158 8.72 -3.55 6.18
N TRP A 159 8.39 -4.27 5.11
CA TRP A 159 7.17 -5.06 5.02
C TRP A 159 7.05 -6.08 6.17
N ALA A 160 8.14 -6.79 6.49
CA ALA A 160 8.12 -7.79 7.55
C ALA A 160 7.91 -7.17 8.94
N ALA A 161 8.42 -5.98 9.19
CA ALA A 161 8.18 -5.22 10.42
C ALA A 161 6.73 -4.72 10.50
N GLU A 162 6.22 -4.10 9.44
CA GLU A 162 4.85 -3.60 9.35
C GLU A 162 3.80 -4.70 9.50
N LYS A 163 4.09 -5.91 8.99
CA LYS A 163 3.22 -7.09 9.12
C LYS A 163 3.41 -7.85 10.44
N GLY A 164 4.27 -7.38 11.33
CA GLY A 164 4.54 -8.07 12.60
C GLY A 164 5.27 -9.41 12.45
N ILE A 165 5.85 -9.68 11.27
CA ILE A 165 6.61 -10.92 11.01
C ILE A 165 7.91 -10.89 11.81
N THR A 166 8.54 -9.73 11.93
CA THR A 166 9.75 -9.51 12.74
C THR A 166 9.64 -8.26 13.59
N GLY A 167 10.20 -8.31 14.80
CA GLY A 167 10.47 -7.14 15.65
C GLY A 167 11.97 -6.87 15.78
N GLY A 168 12.79 -7.48 14.92
CA GLY A 168 14.25 -7.41 15.02
C GLY A 168 14.82 -8.39 16.04
N VAL A 169 16.02 -8.05 16.52
CA VAL A 169 16.77 -8.84 17.54
C VAL A 169 16.94 -8.06 18.84
N GLY A 170 16.27 -6.94 18.98
CA GLY A 170 16.40 -6.03 20.13
C GLY A 170 17.26 -4.80 19.80
N ASN A 171 17.27 -3.81 20.70
CA ASN A 171 18.05 -2.57 20.61
C ASN A 171 17.88 -1.76 19.30
N GLY A 172 16.76 -1.98 18.60
CA GLY A 172 16.49 -1.36 17.29
C GLY A 172 17.32 -1.94 16.15
N LEU A 173 17.76 -3.21 16.28
CA LEU A 173 18.55 -3.91 15.26
C LEU A 173 17.73 -5.04 14.63
N PHE A 174 17.96 -5.25 13.33
CA PHE A 174 17.39 -6.38 12.56
C PHE A 174 18.40 -7.54 12.43
N ALA A 175 19.69 -7.25 12.42
CA ALA A 175 20.79 -8.18 12.17
C ALA A 175 20.70 -8.87 10.79
N PRO A 176 20.74 -8.13 9.67
CA PRO A 176 20.44 -8.63 8.33
C PRO A 176 21.34 -9.80 7.89
N ASN A 177 22.62 -9.76 8.28
CA ASN A 177 23.62 -10.74 7.87
C ASN A 177 23.71 -11.96 8.82
N GLN A 178 22.99 -11.94 9.95
CA GLN A 178 22.98 -13.06 10.87
C GLN A 178 22.30 -14.28 10.25
N PRO A 179 22.90 -15.47 10.26
CA PRO A 179 22.24 -16.70 9.89
C PRO A 179 20.98 -16.95 10.71
N CYS A 180 19.92 -17.39 10.05
CA CYS A 180 18.68 -17.77 10.71
C CYS A 180 18.73 -19.19 11.23
N THR A 181 18.23 -19.41 12.44
CA THR A 181 17.95 -20.76 12.93
C THR A 181 16.67 -21.31 12.31
N ARG A 182 16.51 -22.63 12.37
CA ARG A 182 15.31 -23.32 11.90
C ARG A 182 14.06 -22.81 12.62
N ALA A 183 14.15 -22.59 13.94
CA ALA A 183 13.06 -22.00 14.73
C ALA A 183 12.66 -20.60 14.26
N GLN A 184 13.63 -19.76 13.95
CA GLN A 184 13.37 -18.41 13.45
C GLN A 184 12.68 -18.44 12.09
N ILE A 185 13.11 -19.31 11.16
CA ILE A 185 12.51 -19.40 9.82
C ILE A 185 11.06 -19.87 9.89
N VAL A 186 10.75 -20.93 10.62
CA VAL A 186 9.37 -21.39 10.75
C VAL A 186 8.49 -20.35 11.47
N THR A 187 9.06 -19.58 12.41
CA THR A 187 8.35 -18.49 13.07
C THR A 187 8.02 -17.35 12.09
N PHE A 188 8.93 -16.97 11.20
CA PHE A 188 8.65 -15.99 10.16
C PHE A 188 7.56 -16.46 9.19
N LEU A 189 7.62 -17.73 8.76
CA LEU A 189 6.60 -18.33 7.90
C LEU A 189 5.22 -18.36 8.57
N TRP A 190 5.17 -18.80 9.84
CA TRP A 190 3.94 -18.84 10.62
C TRP A 190 3.32 -17.48 10.81
N ARG A 191 4.13 -16.46 11.16
CA ARG A 191 3.66 -15.07 11.29
C ARG A 191 3.20 -14.49 9.96
N ALA A 192 3.90 -14.78 8.87
CA ALA A 192 3.48 -14.37 7.54
C ALA A 192 2.15 -15.01 7.10
N ALA A 193 1.82 -16.20 7.64
CA ALA A 193 0.53 -16.86 7.46
C ALA A 193 -0.58 -16.33 8.40
N GLY A 194 -0.31 -15.29 9.21
CA GLY A 194 -1.28 -14.72 10.15
C GLY A 194 -1.31 -15.39 11.51
N SER A 195 -0.25 -16.12 11.87
CA SER A 195 -0.10 -16.80 13.16
C SER A 195 -1.25 -17.75 13.53
N PRO A 196 -1.69 -18.64 12.62
CA PRO A 196 -2.81 -19.56 12.89
C PRO A 196 -2.52 -20.47 14.08
N ALA A 197 -3.52 -20.69 14.93
CA ALA A 197 -3.39 -21.58 16.08
C ALA A 197 -3.23 -23.03 15.58
N PRO A 198 -2.18 -23.78 16.00
CA PRO A 198 -2.07 -25.19 15.68
C PRO A 198 -3.13 -25.99 16.44
N LYS A 199 -3.58 -27.11 15.86
CA LYS A 199 -4.55 -28.01 16.49
C LYS A 199 -3.93 -28.80 17.64
N HIS A 200 -2.66 -29.18 17.48
CA HIS A 200 -1.89 -29.94 18.46
C HIS A 200 -0.48 -29.34 18.59
N MET A 201 0.09 -29.41 19.79
CA MET A 201 1.50 -29.07 19.97
C MET A 201 2.39 -30.18 19.38
N SER A 202 3.59 -29.81 18.92
CA SER A 202 4.54 -30.81 18.37
C SER A 202 5.07 -31.70 19.44
N SER A 203 5.41 -32.95 19.06
CA SER A 203 5.98 -33.95 19.94
C SER A 203 7.52 -34.05 19.91
N PHE A 204 8.19 -33.03 19.33
CA PHE A 204 9.64 -32.99 19.29
C PHE A 204 10.24 -32.83 20.69
N ALA A 205 11.17 -33.69 21.05
CA ALA A 205 11.78 -33.68 22.38
C ALA A 205 12.58 -32.40 22.70
N ASP A 206 13.04 -31.68 21.66
CA ASP A 206 13.83 -30.48 21.74
C ASP A 206 13.02 -29.18 21.48
N VAL A 207 11.70 -29.27 21.57
CA VAL A 207 10.79 -28.11 21.43
C VAL A 207 10.00 -27.93 22.72
N PRO A 208 10.49 -27.13 23.69
CA PRO A 208 9.74 -26.82 24.91
C PRO A 208 8.39 -26.14 24.56
N ALA A 209 7.34 -26.49 25.31
CA ALA A 209 5.99 -26.01 25.04
C ALA A 209 5.84 -24.49 25.23
N ASP A 210 6.68 -23.87 26.05
CA ASP A 210 6.74 -22.45 26.35
C ASP A 210 7.72 -21.67 25.45
N ALA A 211 8.43 -22.36 24.54
CA ALA A 211 9.33 -21.71 23.59
C ALA A 211 8.56 -20.78 22.65
N PHE A 212 9.12 -19.59 22.32
CA PHE A 212 8.48 -18.60 21.44
C PHE A 212 8.11 -19.17 20.06
N TYR A 213 8.79 -20.22 19.64
CA TYR A 213 8.60 -20.90 18.36
C TYR A 213 7.71 -22.16 18.45
N ALA A 214 7.28 -22.57 19.64
CA ALA A 214 6.57 -23.85 19.81
C ALA A 214 5.31 -23.96 18.96
N LYS A 215 4.48 -22.91 18.91
CA LYS A 215 3.29 -22.86 18.05
C LYS A 215 3.63 -22.84 16.56
N ALA A 216 4.69 -22.15 16.19
CA ALA A 216 5.15 -22.09 14.79
C ALA A 216 5.65 -23.46 14.31
N VAL A 217 6.39 -24.18 15.14
CA VAL A 217 6.86 -25.56 14.85
C VAL A 217 5.67 -26.49 14.72
N ALA A 218 4.72 -26.46 15.65
CA ALA A 218 3.52 -27.27 15.60
C ALA A 218 2.71 -27.03 14.32
N TRP A 219 2.47 -25.77 13.96
CA TRP A 219 1.82 -25.39 12.71
C TRP A 219 2.59 -25.87 11.48
N ALA A 220 3.92 -25.77 11.49
CA ALA A 220 4.75 -26.21 10.37
C ALA A 220 4.69 -27.72 10.16
N VAL A 221 4.59 -28.51 11.26
CA VAL A 221 4.37 -29.96 11.19
C VAL A 221 2.99 -30.28 10.62
N GLU A 222 1.93 -29.69 11.17
CA GLU A 222 0.54 -29.92 10.72
C GLU A 222 0.34 -29.62 9.23
N ASN A 223 1.06 -28.63 8.70
CA ASN A 223 0.99 -28.23 7.30
C ASN A 223 2.05 -28.91 6.40
N GLY A 224 2.73 -29.92 6.89
CA GLY A 224 3.72 -30.69 6.10
C GLY A 224 4.96 -29.87 5.69
N ILE A 225 5.20 -28.74 6.32
CA ILE A 225 6.35 -27.86 6.02
C ILE A 225 7.64 -28.50 6.49
N THR A 226 7.61 -29.14 7.66
CA THR A 226 8.74 -29.85 8.24
C THR A 226 8.32 -31.16 8.93
N GLY A 227 9.17 -32.18 8.89
CA GLY A 227 9.07 -33.41 9.69
C GLY A 227 10.19 -33.51 10.74
N GLY A 228 10.93 -32.39 10.98
CA GLY A 228 12.10 -32.41 11.88
C GLY A 228 13.40 -32.74 11.16
N THR A 229 14.39 -33.15 11.96
CA THR A 229 15.75 -33.54 11.48
C THR A 229 16.09 -35.00 11.67
N GLY A 230 15.14 -35.77 12.19
CA GLY A 230 15.31 -37.18 12.60
C GLY A 230 15.33 -37.31 14.12
N ASP A 231 15.26 -38.55 14.58
CA ASP A 231 15.36 -38.97 16.01
C ASP A 231 14.40 -38.19 16.95
N GLY A 232 13.20 -37.85 16.46
CA GLY A 232 12.22 -37.10 17.23
C GLY A 232 12.62 -35.65 17.54
N LYS A 233 13.54 -35.07 16.78
CA LYS A 233 14.06 -33.71 16.96
C LYS A 233 13.66 -32.78 15.84
N PHE A 234 13.44 -31.48 16.18
CA PHE A 234 13.27 -30.38 15.25
C PHE A 234 14.58 -29.65 15.00
N SER A 235 15.50 -29.64 15.93
CA SER A 235 16.77 -28.90 15.96
C SER A 235 16.55 -27.37 15.82
N PRO A 236 15.87 -26.74 16.81
CA PRO A 236 15.42 -25.36 16.70
C PRO A 236 16.57 -24.36 16.50
N ASP A 237 17.70 -24.60 17.15
CA ASP A 237 18.86 -23.69 17.14
C ASP A 237 19.84 -23.98 15.98
N ALA A 238 19.63 -25.05 15.24
CA ALA A 238 20.46 -25.35 14.07
C ALA A 238 20.27 -24.28 13.00
N THR A 239 21.37 -23.79 12.44
CA THR A 239 21.35 -22.88 11.30
C THR A 239 20.63 -23.51 10.11
N CYS A 240 19.79 -22.76 9.45
CA CYS A 240 19.03 -23.20 8.29
C CYS A 240 19.76 -22.81 7.01
N THR A 241 20.01 -23.80 6.15
CA THR A 241 20.61 -23.52 4.83
C THR A 241 19.60 -22.87 3.91
N ARG A 242 20.08 -22.23 2.82
CA ARG A 242 19.24 -21.65 1.78
C ARG A 242 18.32 -22.68 1.14
N ALA A 243 18.81 -23.91 0.92
CA ALA A 243 18.00 -25.01 0.40
C ALA A 243 16.86 -25.41 1.34
N GLN A 244 17.13 -25.46 2.65
CA GLN A 244 16.11 -25.74 3.66
C GLN A 244 15.08 -24.60 3.74
N ALA A 245 15.55 -23.34 3.77
CA ALA A 245 14.70 -22.15 3.85
C ALA A 245 13.71 -22.07 2.68
N VAL A 246 14.21 -22.24 1.45
CA VAL A 246 13.36 -22.23 0.25
C VAL A 246 12.41 -23.43 0.21
N THR A 247 12.84 -24.59 0.73
CA THR A 247 11.96 -25.78 0.83
C THR A 247 10.83 -25.56 1.82
N PHE A 248 11.09 -24.93 2.96
CA PHE A 248 10.04 -24.56 3.91
C PHE A 248 9.04 -23.58 3.29
N LEU A 249 9.51 -22.54 2.60
CA LEU A 249 8.65 -21.57 1.93
C LEU A 249 7.80 -22.22 0.81
N TYR A 250 8.41 -23.09 0.00
CA TYR A 250 7.73 -23.84 -1.05
C TYR A 250 6.59 -24.68 -0.51
N ARG A 251 6.87 -25.45 0.57
CA ARG A 251 5.85 -26.28 1.25
C ARG A 251 4.77 -25.43 1.90
N ALA A 252 5.14 -24.32 2.54
CA ALA A 252 4.18 -23.35 3.11
C ALA A 252 3.29 -22.69 2.03
N SER A 253 3.75 -22.69 0.78
CA SER A 253 2.97 -22.22 -0.38
C SER A 253 2.14 -23.33 -1.06
N GLY A 254 1.99 -24.49 -0.42
CA GLY A 254 1.22 -25.62 -0.93
C GLY A 254 1.99 -26.54 -1.88
N ALA A 255 3.30 -26.39 -1.96
CA ALA A 255 4.18 -27.20 -2.83
C ALA A 255 3.65 -27.32 -4.28
N PRO A 256 3.38 -26.22 -4.98
CA PRO A 256 2.77 -26.26 -6.31
C PRO A 256 3.62 -27.01 -7.31
N ALA A 257 3.01 -27.76 -8.22
CA ALA A 257 3.73 -28.52 -9.22
C ALA A 257 4.58 -27.61 -10.11
N VAL A 258 5.83 -28.00 -10.33
CA VAL A 258 6.76 -27.31 -11.24
C VAL A 258 7.36 -28.31 -12.20
N SER A 259 7.59 -27.87 -13.44
CA SER A 259 8.24 -28.67 -14.50
C SER A 259 9.63 -28.14 -14.80
N GLY A 260 10.50 -29.03 -15.23
CA GLY A 260 11.90 -28.74 -15.59
C GLY A 260 12.81 -28.55 -14.37
N ASN A 261 14.07 -28.29 -14.64
CA ASN A 261 15.12 -28.13 -13.64
C ASN A 261 15.37 -26.65 -13.36
N ALA A 262 15.91 -26.30 -12.19
CA ALA A 262 16.45 -24.97 -11.94
C ALA A 262 17.67 -24.71 -12.82
N ALA A 263 17.89 -23.43 -13.18
CA ALA A 263 19.03 -23.06 -14.03
C ALA A 263 20.36 -22.98 -13.25
N PHE A 264 20.35 -23.28 -11.96
CA PHE A 264 21.54 -23.21 -11.09
C PHE A 264 22.38 -24.48 -11.19
N SER A 265 23.67 -24.35 -11.49
CA SER A 265 24.58 -25.48 -11.69
C SER A 265 24.90 -26.29 -10.43
N ASP A 266 24.69 -25.69 -9.24
CA ASP A 266 24.88 -26.35 -7.94
C ASP A 266 23.60 -27.02 -7.39
N VAL A 267 22.55 -27.13 -8.20
CA VAL A 267 21.28 -27.76 -7.83
C VAL A 267 21.14 -29.09 -8.58
N ALA A 268 21.49 -30.20 -7.95
CA ALA A 268 21.29 -31.50 -8.53
C ALA A 268 19.82 -31.81 -8.77
N THR A 269 19.45 -32.36 -9.92
CA THR A 269 18.07 -32.62 -10.34
C THR A 269 17.30 -33.54 -9.42
N ASN A 270 18.01 -34.47 -8.70
CA ASN A 270 17.47 -35.40 -7.71
C ASN A 270 17.54 -34.87 -6.28
N ALA A 271 18.02 -33.66 -6.04
CA ALA A 271 18.06 -33.08 -4.70
C ALA A 271 16.64 -32.89 -4.14
N TYR A 272 16.44 -33.13 -2.86
CA TYR A 272 15.14 -32.97 -2.18
C TYR A 272 14.56 -31.57 -2.30
N TYR A 273 15.41 -30.59 -2.53
CA TYR A 273 15.06 -29.17 -2.68
C TYR A 273 14.95 -28.70 -4.15
N ALA A 274 15.24 -29.58 -5.13
CA ALA A 274 15.30 -29.19 -6.55
C ALA A 274 13.99 -28.54 -7.03
N ALA A 275 12.85 -29.13 -6.71
CA ALA A 275 11.53 -28.57 -7.05
C ALA A 275 11.27 -27.22 -6.37
N ALA A 276 11.66 -27.07 -5.11
CA ALA A 276 11.51 -25.82 -4.35
C ALA A 276 12.38 -24.70 -4.94
N VAL A 277 13.62 -25.00 -5.30
CA VAL A 277 14.52 -24.02 -5.95
C VAL A 277 13.99 -23.63 -7.32
N LYS A 278 13.53 -24.60 -8.14
CA LYS A 278 12.91 -24.31 -9.44
C LYS A 278 11.66 -23.43 -9.32
N TRP A 279 10.80 -23.72 -8.34
CA TRP A 279 9.64 -22.90 -8.06
C TRP A 279 10.03 -21.49 -7.66
N ALA A 280 11.00 -21.32 -6.77
CA ALA A 280 11.45 -20.02 -6.30
C ALA A 280 12.11 -19.20 -7.41
N GLU A 281 12.87 -19.82 -8.30
CA GLU A 281 13.43 -19.20 -9.50
C GLU A 281 12.32 -18.70 -10.44
N LYS A 282 11.39 -19.61 -10.81
CA LYS A 282 10.29 -19.31 -11.73
C LYS A 282 9.39 -18.15 -11.27
N ASN A 283 9.21 -18.02 -9.96
CA ASN A 283 8.38 -16.96 -9.35
C ASN A 283 9.18 -15.72 -8.92
N GLY A 284 10.45 -15.60 -9.36
CA GLY A 284 11.28 -14.43 -9.05
C GLY A 284 11.64 -14.27 -7.56
N ILE A 285 11.43 -15.33 -6.75
CA ILE A 285 11.73 -15.31 -5.31
C ILE A 285 13.23 -15.27 -5.09
N THR A 286 14.00 -16.02 -5.91
CA THR A 286 15.45 -16.02 -5.87
C THR A 286 16.07 -15.91 -7.26
N GLY A 287 17.18 -15.18 -7.38
CA GLY A 287 18.09 -15.17 -8.54
C GLY A 287 19.42 -15.86 -8.22
N GLY A 288 19.48 -16.62 -7.12
CA GLY A 288 20.73 -17.27 -6.67
C GLY A 288 21.66 -16.31 -5.92
N ILE A 289 22.95 -16.64 -5.93
CA ILE A 289 24.03 -15.88 -5.26
C ILE A 289 25.04 -15.30 -6.28
N GLY A 290 24.73 -15.38 -7.56
CA GLY A 290 25.63 -15.01 -8.66
C GLY A 290 26.35 -16.21 -9.26
N GLY A 291 27.00 -16.01 -10.41
CA GLY A 291 27.77 -17.05 -11.09
C GLY A 291 26.97 -18.29 -11.53
N GLY A 292 25.64 -18.19 -11.66
CA GLY A 292 24.77 -19.33 -11.98
C GLY A 292 24.60 -20.31 -10.81
N LEU A 293 24.84 -19.87 -9.57
CA LEU A 293 24.74 -20.69 -8.37
C LEU A 293 23.54 -20.28 -7.50
N PHE A 294 22.86 -21.25 -6.93
CA PHE A 294 21.86 -21.04 -5.89
C PHE A 294 22.46 -20.84 -4.50
N GLY A 295 23.58 -21.51 -4.21
CA GLY A 295 24.21 -21.54 -2.89
C GLY A 295 23.45 -22.45 -1.92
N SER A 296 23.12 -23.67 -2.36
CA SER A 296 22.25 -24.61 -1.64
C SER A 296 22.69 -24.88 -0.21
N GLY A 297 23.99 -25.04 0.03
CA GLY A 297 24.58 -25.34 1.33
C GLY A 297 24.90 -24.12 2.18
N ASN A 298 24.79 -22.91 1.63
CA ASN A 298 25.08 -21.70 2.38
C ASN A 298 24.01 -21.43 3.44
N ASP A 299 24.41 -20.83 4.55
CA ASP A 299 23.49 -20.35 5.57
C ASP A 299 22.49 -19.34 4.99
N CYS A 300 21.22 -19.45 5.36
CA CYS A 300 20.21 -18.47 5.00
C CYS A 300 20.21 -17.33 6.04
N THR A 301 20.57 -16.13 5.61
CA THR A 301 20.58 -14.98 6.52
C THR A 301 19.16 -14.42 6.77
N ARG A 302 19.02 -13.62 7.82
CA ARG A 302 17.75 -12.95 8.16
C ARG A 302 17.25 -12.05 7.03
N ALA A 303 18.15 -11.32 6.36
CA ALA A 303 17.80 -10.52 5.18
C ALA A 303 17.31 -11.40 4.02
N GLN A 304 17.94 -12.53 3.78
CA GLN A 304 17.56 -13.43 2.69
C GLN A 304 16.18 -14.04 2.90
N ILE A 305 15.89 -14.56 4.09
CA ILE A 305 14.58 -15.19 4.33
C ILE A 305 13.43 -14.19 4.26
N VAL A 306 13.57 -12.98 4.82
CA VAL A 306 12.50 -11.98 4.70
C VAL A 306 12.34 -11.51 3.25
N THR A 307 13.44 -11.46 2.47
CA THR A 307 13.38 -11.15 1.04
C THR A 307 12.62 -12.24 0.26
N PHE A 308 12.86 -13.52 0.56
CA PHE A 308 12.13 -14.63 -0.05
C PHE A 308 10.63 -14.57 0.28
N LEU A 309 10.30 -14.31 1.54
CA LEU A 309 8.91 -14.13 1.99
C LEU A 309 8.22 -12.96 1.30
N TYR A 310 8.87 -11.80 1.24
CA TYR A 310 8.36 -10.60 0.61
C TYR A 310 8.07 -10.81 -0.87
N ARG A 311 9.04 -11.37 -1.61
CA ARG A 311 8.88 -11.66 -3.04
C ARG A 311 7.76 -12.67 -3.31
N ASN A 312 7.65 -13.72 -2.47
CA ASN A 312 6.53 -14.67 -2.55
C ASN A 312 5.18 -14.00 -2.26
N TYR A 313 5.14 -13.01 -1.37
CA TYR A 313 3.94 -12.23 -1.10
C TYR A 313 3.56 -11.34 -2.30
N GLN A 314 4.53 -10.71 -2.94
CA GLN A 314 4.32 -9.85 -4.12
C GLN A 314 3.91 -10.64 -5.37
N SER A 315 4.25 -11.93 -5.46
CA SER A 315 3.94 -12.79 -6.61
C SER A 315 2.52 -13.39 -6.57
N LYS A 316 1.76 -13.13 -5.50
CA LYS A 316 0.34 -13.55 -5.33
C LYS A 316 -0.63 -12.45 -5.69
#